data_74a163cde3788adb3da537f2fd6a014c
#
_entry.id   74a163cde3788adb3da537f2fd6a014c
#
_cell.length_a   1.000
_cell.length_b   1.000
_cell.length_c   1.000
_cell.angle_alpha   90.00
_cell.angle_beta   90.00
_cell.angle_gamma   90.00
#
_symmetry.space_group_name_H-M   'P 1'
#
loop_
_entity.id
_entity.type
_entity.pdbx_description
1 polymer ?
#
loop_
_entity_poly.entity_id
_entity_poly.type
_entity_poly.pdbx_seq_one_letter_code
_entity_poly.pdbx_strand_id
1 'polypeptide(L)'
;MLRNYFTLYHAAAELHQRLAGGYLFEIHSQQKNEITLAFITPEGEHLQLIVTVRSPRFSLFTREGLNRKSRNTAGIMSHLNERQITGVVISPADRQMSFFLDDGHRLVLRMFSAETNMLLVRDGVIVDAFKDGRKLENTPFTEKSDDVPYFRALDQLASDAGVFRQKLEASGSDEALDQRLLSMLPGFDRKLVRRLLAIAEGDAPEQLHNAFVTIFYELASPTPCVIEKPGEPPAFSLFEPAAEEEAVAFESVIEALNHYSRKMYRYQHVQERAGAMRRELASRIGKLEKELNASAGHDPEEVSRRNERYGHLLTGAIGTVELSGGTVTTPNLFEPGSPDVVIPVKRGLNLQENAAWYFTQATKNRKKAAAQKLRHAELRAELDDLRRKLAELDEADSPDRLKQALESGKSSGSRASDKSRTAKEKTPRFRTIPISDNITLYIGKNSANNEQLTFGFAKPDDIWLHARGASGSHCILKGAAMHNASEIRRAAEIAAWHSAAKHSELAPVICTQKKYLKKDRKTPGNVIIEREQVLMVKPIKE
;
A
#
# COMPACT_ATOMS: atom_id res chain seq x y z
N MET A 1 18.84 -18.31 1.79
CA MET A 1 19.73 -18.74 2.91
C MET A 1 19.74 -17.79 4.12
N LEU A 2 18.98 -16.69 4.15
CA LEU A 2 19.06 -15.64 5.18
C LEU A 2 18.95 -16.11 6.65
N ARG A 3 18.17 -17.15 6.93
CA ARG A 3 17.99 -17.70 8.28
C ARG A 3 18.84 -18.95 8.53
N ASN A 4 19.73 -19.27 7.61
CA ASN A 4 20.63 -20.39 7.79
C ASN A 4 21.66 -20.06 8.87
N TYR A 5 22.02 -21.06 9.67
CA TYR A 5 22.98 -20.90 10.76
C TYR A 5 24.30 -20.27 10.29
N PHE A 6 24.84 -20.72 9.17
CA PHE A 6 26.13 -20.24 8.66
C PHE A 6 26.10 -18.77 8.23
N THR A 7 25.00 -18.32 7.60
CA THR A 7 24.80 -16.89 7.31
C THR A 7 24.84 -16.04 8.57
N LEU A 8 24.16 -16.50 9.62
CA LEU A 8 24.08 -15.79 10.89
C LEU A 8 25.40 -15.86 11.67
N TYR A 9 26.15 -16.95 11.52
CA TYR A 9 27.47 -17.13 12.10
C TYR A 9 28.45 -16.08 11.57
N HIS A 10 28.58 -15.96 10.25
CA HIS A 10 29.46 -14.96 9.63
C HIS A 10 28.99 -13.53 9.92
N ALA A 11 27.68 -13.29 9.84
CA ALA A 11 27.12 -11.97 10.18
C ALA A 11 27.42 -11.58 11.65
N ALA A 12 27.34 -12.53 12.59
CA ALA A 12 27.69 -12.27 13.99
C ALA A 12 29.18 -11.97 14.18
N ALA A 13 30.06 -12.69 13.47
CA ALA A 13 31.50 -12.46 13.51
C ALA A 13 31.87 -11.07 12.96
N GLU A 14 31.31 -10.67 11.83
CA GLU A 14 31.51 -9.35 11.24
C GLU A 14 30.94 -8.22 12.13
N LEU A 15 29.75 -8.45 12.72
CA LEU A 15 29.18 -7.50 13.68
C LEU A 15 30.02 -7.39 14.95
N HIS A 16 30.61 -8.50 15.43
CA HIS A 16 31.53 -8.46 16.57
C HIS A 16 32.74 -7.57 16.27
N GLN A 17 33.38 -7.75 15.11
CA GLN A 17 34.53 -6.94 14.70
C GLN A 17 34.20 -5.44 14.63
N ARG A 18 32.96 -5.08 14.20
CA ARG A 18 32.54 -3.68 14.05
C ARG A 18 32.01 -3.04 15.32
N LEU A 19 31.48 -3.82 16.27
CA LEU A 19 30.71 -3.29 17.41
C LEU A 19 31.37 -3.52 18.76
N ALA A 20 32.28 -4.50 18.90
CA ALA A 20 32.94 -4.77 20.19
C ALA A 20 33.80 -3.57 20.62
N GLY A 21 33.54 -3.07 21.84
CA GLY A 21 34.14 -1.85 22.37
C GLY A 21 33.35 -0.57 22.08
N GLY A 22 32.38 -0.62 21.17
CA GLY A 22 31.44 0.46 20.90
C GLY A 22 30.29 0.52 21.89
N TYR A 23 29.27 1.35 21.60
CA TYR A 23 28.16 1.60 22.51
C TYR A 23 26.81 1.38 21.83
N LEU A 24 25.82 0.86 22.59
CA LEU A 24 24.43 0.83 22.18
C LEU A 24 23.85 2.24 22.35
N PHE A 25 23.61 2.94 21.23
CA PHE A 25 23.06 4.30 21.25
C PHE A 25 21.58 4.31 21.59
N GLU A 26 20.75 3.50 20.90
CA GLU A 26 19.32 3.36 21.17
C GLU A 26 18.72 2.11 20.51
N ILE A 27 17.58 1.67 21.04
CA ILE A 27 16.73 0.66 20.41
C ILE A 27 15.37 1.30 20.13
N HIS A 28 14.88 1.16 18.90
CA HIS A 28 13.57 1.71 18.54
C HIS A 28 12.85 0.87 17.46
N SER A 29 11.54 1.09 17.33
CA SER A 29 10.72 0.55 16.26
C SER A 29 9.94 1.66 15.58
N GLN A 30 9.97 1.69 14.25
CA GLN A 30 9.21 2.62 13.40
C GLN A 30 8.10 1.93 12.62
N GLN A 31 8.21 0.63 12.43
CA GLN A 31 7.25 -0.19 11.70
C GLN A 31 6.89 -1.43 12.51
N LYS A 32 5.66 -1.90 12.34
CA LYS A 32 5.22 -3.14 12.99
C LYS A 32 6.14 -4.31 12.61
N ASN A 33 6.63 -5.04 13.62
CA ASN A 33 7.55 -6.18 13.49
C ASN A 33 8.95 -5.83 12.92
N GLU A 34 9.38 -4.60 13.00
CA GLU A 34 10.74 -4.17 12.69
C GLU A 34 11.35 -3.53 13.92
N ILE A 35 12.59 -3.90 14.22
CA ILE A 35 13.38 -3.34 15.30
C ILE A 35 14.69 -2.80 14.74
N THR A 36 15.09 -1.64 15.20
CA THR A 36 16.35 -1.00 14.88
C THR A 36 17.18 -0.87 16.16
N LEU A 37 18.38 -1.45 16.12
CA LEU A 37 19.41 -1.21 17.12
C LEU A 37 20.40 -0.21 16.52
N ALA A 38 20.57 0.94 17.14
CA ALA A 38 21.53 1.94 16.72
C ALA A 38 22.76 1.87 17.65
N PHE A 39 23.94 1.87 17.06
CA PHE A 39 25.21 1.77 17.75
C PHE A 39 26.11 2.94 17.40
N ILE A 40 27.07 3.20 18.27
CA ILE A 40 28.26 3.99 18.00
C ILE A 40 29.43 3.00 17.99
N THR A 41 30.13 2.86 16.87
CA THR A 41 31.29 1.95 16.76
C THR A 41 32.47 2.46 17.57
N PRO A 42 33.49 1.66 17.85
CA PRO A 42 34.71 2.12 18.52
C PRO A 42 35.38 3.33 17.82
N GLU A 43 35.23 3.43 16.50
CA GLU A 43 35.74 4.54 15.68
C GLU A 43 34.88 5.80 15.75
N GLY A 44 33.74 5.74 16.48
CA GLY A 44 32.80 6.87 16.64
C GLY A 44 31.77 6.99 15.51
N GLU A 45 31.66 6.00 14.63
CA GLU A 45 30.69 5.99 13.56
C GLU A 45 29.32 5.49 14.04
N HIS A 46 28.26 6.03 13.46
CA HIS A 46 26.91 5.53 13.71
C HIS A 46 26.57 4.36 12.78
N LEU A 47 26.18 3.23 13.37
CA LEU A 47 25.72 2.05 12.66
C LEU A 47 24.33 1.63 13.16
N GLN A 48 23.40 1.37 12.27
CA GLN A 48 22.08 0.83 12.59
C GLN A 48 22.00 -0.62 12.10
N LEU A 49 21.58 -1.55 12.96
CA LEU A 49 21.16 -2.89 12.61
C LEU A 49 19.64 -2.96 12.59
N ILE A 50 19.08 -3.23 11.42
CA ILE A 50 17.63 -3.32 11.21
C ILE A 50 17.26 -4.79 11.04
N VAL A 51 16.32 -5.24 11.88
CA VAL A 51 15.85 -6.63 11.87
C VAL A 51 14.34 -6.66 11.75
N THR A 52 13.84 -7.37 10.74
CA THR A 52 12.40 -7.62 10.60
C THR A 52 12.05 -8.96 11.25
N VAL A 53 11.26 -8.91 12.32
CA VAL A 53 10.86 -10.10 13.11
C VAL A 53 9.52 -10.71 12.65
N ARG A 54 9.15 -10.52 11.38
CA ARG A 54 7.91 -11.04 10.79
C ARG A 54 8.16 -12.29 9.95
N SER A 55 7.56 -13.42 10.34
CA SER A 55 7.49 -14.58 9.46
C SER A 55 6.45 -14.36 8.34
N PRO A 56 6.67 -14.77 7.10
CA PRO A 56 7.88 -15.41 6.56
C PRO A 56 8.98 -14.42 6.13
N ARG A 57 8.77 -13.12 6.24
CA ARG A 57 9.67 -12.05 5.78
C ARG A 57 10.66 -11.73 6.89
N PHE A 58 11.83 -12.34 6.83
CA PHE A 58 12.96 -12.00 7.69
C PHE A 58 13.96 -11.18 6.88
N SER A 59 14.44 -10.10 7.46
CA SER A 59 15.59 -9.35 6.98
C SER A 59 16.49 -8.96 8.15
N LEU A 60 17.78 -9.03 7.93
CA LEU A 60 18.82 -8.51 8.80
C LEU A 60 19.78 -7.75 7.91
N PHE A 61 19.96 -6.46 8.16
CA PHE A 61 20.87 -5.63 7.40
C PHE A 61 21.33 -4.44 8.22
N THR A 62 22.46 -3.86 7.83
CA THR A 62 23.02 -2.68 8.48
C THR A 62 22.85 -1.43 7.61
N ARG A 63 22.90 -0.28 8.26
CA ARG A 63 22.90 1.03 7.62
C ARG A 63 23.82 1.98 8.37
N GLU A 64 24.65 2.67 7.65
CA GLU A 64 25.51 3.71 8.22
C GLU A 64 24.75 5.00 8.49
N GLY A 65 25.16 5.73 9.51
CA GLY A 65 24.58 6.98 9.96
C GLY A 65 23.28 6.80 10.75
N LEU A 66 22.71 7.93 11.19
CA LEU A 66 21.42 8.00 11.88
C LEU A 66 20.35 8.53 10.94
N ASN A 67 19.28 7.79 10.75
CA ASN A 67 18.13 8.27 10.02
C ASN A 67 17.25 9.18 10.90
N ARG A 68 16.64 10.17 10.27
CA ARG A 68 15.64 11.00 10.93
C ARG A 68 14.47 10.12 11.39
N LYS A 69 14.17 10.16 12.69
CA LYS A 69 13.04 9.42 13.26
C LYS A 69 11.72 9.90 12.66
N SER A 70 10.83 8.98 12.36
CA SER A 70 9.45 9.30 12.02
C SER A 70 8.66 9.73 13.26
N ARG A 71 7.51 10.41 13.06
CA ARG A 71 6.66 10.87 14.17
C ARG A 71 6.14 9.74 15.07
N ASN A 72 6.10 8.51 14.57
CA ASN A 72 5.56 7.32 15.26
C ASN A 72 6.67 6.35 15.69
N THR A 73 7.84 6.84 16.06
CA THR A 73 8.93 6.01 16.57
C THR A 73 8.70 5.69 18.05
N ALA A 74 8.67 4.40 18.41
CA ALA A 74 8.63 3.94 19.78
C ALA A 74 10.04 3.55 20.24
N GLY A 75 10.53 4.18 21.30
CA GLY A 75 11.75 3.74 22.01
C GLY A 75 11.48 2.45 22.76
N ILE A 76 12.44 1.54 22.76
CA ILE A 76 12.34 0.22 23.39
C ILE A 76 13.57 0.04 24.28
N MET A 77 13.39 -0.50 25.49
CA MET A 77 14.48 -0.82 26.43
C MET A 77 15.47 0.36 26.61
N SER A 78 14.97 1.58 26.73
CA SER A 78 15.78 2.82 26.76
C SER A 78 16.77 2.90 27.92
N HIS A 79 16.61 2.09 28.97
CA HIS A 79 17.55 1.97 30.09
C HIS A 79 18.89 1.32 29.69
N LEU A 80 18.98 0.73 28.49
CA LEU A 80 20.21 0.17 27.94
C LEU A 80 21.01 1.16 27.09
N ASN A 81 20.51 2.35 26.87
CA ASN A 81 21.23 3.37 26.11
C ASN A 81 22.59 3.66 26.74
N GLU A 82 23.59 3.91 25.92
CA GLU A 82 24.97 4.20 26.32
C GLU A 82 25.74 3.03 26.98
N ARG A 83 25.16 1.81 26.98
CA ARG A 83 25.88 0.61 27.42
C ARG A 83 26.90 0.18 26.38
N GLN A 84 28.09 -0.20 26.87
CA GLN A 84 29.16 -0.69 26.02
C GLN A 84 28.86 -2.10 25.52
N ILE A 85 29.13 -2.35 24.24
CA ILE A 85 29.05 -3.69 23.64
C ILE A 85 30.37 -4.40 23.92
N THR A 86 30.34 -5.46 24.71
CA THR A 86 31.53 -6.28 25.00
C THR A 86 31.74 -7.40 24.00
N GLY A 87 30.69 -7.78 23.26
CA GLY A 87 30.79 -8.78 22.20
C GLY A 87 29.49 -9.08 21.50
N VAL A 88 29.60 -9.63 20.31
CA VAL A 88 28.49 -10.18 19.53
C VAL A 88 28.82 -11.63 19.20
N VAL A 89 27.96 -12.56 19.58
CA VAL A 89 28.22 -14.00 19.42
C VAL A 89 26.94 -14.69 18.98
N ILE A 90 27.05 -15.65 18.07
CA ILE A 90 25.94 -16.58 17.79
C ILE A 90 26.03 -17.78 18.73
N SER A 91 24.91 -18.33 19.16
CA SER A 91 24.85 -19.58 19.88
C SER A 91 25.57 -20.69 19.07
N PRO A 92 26.42 -21.49 19.70
CA PRO A 92 27.22 -22.50 18.97
C PRO A 92 26.37 -23.60 18.33
N ALA A 93 25.14 -23.81 18.80
CA ALA A 93 24.25 -24.88 18.36
C ALA A 93 22.83 -24.38 18.01
N ASP A 94 22.63 -23.07 17.83
CA ASP A 94 21.31 -22.53 17.53
C ASP A 94 21.38 -21.17 16.81
N ARG A 95 20.26 -20.73 16.23
CA ARG A 95 20.11 -19.46 15.51
C ARG A 95 19.72 -18.32 16.45
N GLN A 96 20.53 -18.11 17.48
CA GLN A 96 20.39 -17.03 18.46
C GLN A 96 21.67 -16.19 18.44
N MET A 97 21.54 -14.90 18.10
CA MET A 97 22.65 -13.95 18.11
C MET A 97 22.52 -13.09 19.36
N SER A 98 23.56 -13.04 20.19
CA SER A 98 23.64 -12.34 21.45
C SER A 98 24.58 -11.15 21.37
N PHE A 99 24.11 -9.99 21.82
CA PHE A 99 24.91 -8.78 22.05
C PHE A 99 25.09 -8.65 23.57
N PHE A 100 26.31 -8.79 24.02
CA PHE A 100 26.67 -8.68 25.43
C PHE A 100 26.96 -7.24 25.79
N LEU A 101 26.42 -6.79 26.92
CA LEU A 101 26.59 -5.45 27.45
C LEU A 101 27.47 -5.46 28.71
N ASP A 102 28.11 -4.33 29.01
CA ASP A 102 29.02 -4.14 30.15
C ASP A 102 28.38 -4.29 31.52
N ASP A 103 27.05 -4.15 31.61
CA ASP A 103 26.27 -4.23 32.83
C ASP A 103 25.68 -5.62 33.11
N GLY A 104 26.10 -6.64 32.36
CA GLY A 104 25.64 -8.03 32.46
C GLY A 104 24.32 -8.32 31.74
N HIS A 105 23.70 -7.33 31.12
CA HIS A 105 22.58 -7.57 30.20
C HIS A 105 23.04 -8.18 28.89
N ARG A 106 22.17 -8.97 28.29
CA ARG A 106 22.37 -9.59 26.99
C ARG A 106 21.12 -9.38 26.13
N LEU A 107 21.27 -8.71 24.98
CA LEU A 107 20.23 -8.65 23.96
C LEU A 107 20.34 -9.89 23.08
N VAL A 108 19.30 -10.71 23.02
CA VAL A 108 19.28 -11.96 22.24
C VAL A 108 18.30 -11.84 21.10
N LEU A 109 18.81 -11.91 19.88
CA LEU A 109 18.02 -11.97 18.67
C LEU A 109 17.77 -13.44 18.31
N ARG A 110 16.55 -13.93 18.60
CA ARG A 110 16.07 -15.26 18.17
C ARG A 110 15.62 -15.21 16.72
N MET A 111 16.12 -16.10 15.87
CA MET A 111 15.86 -16.10 14.43
C MET A 111 15.16 -17.36 13.93
N PHE A 112 14.25 -17.89 14.75
CA PHE A 112 13.37 -19.00 14.37
C PHE A 112 12.16 -18.51 13.56
N SER A 113 11.62 -19.37 12.70
CA SER A 113 10.54 -18.95 11.78
C SER A 113 9.28 -18.42 12.49
N ALA A 114 8.80 -19.09 13.53
CA ALA A 114 7.59 -18.71 14.29
C ALA A 114 7.91 -17.80 15.48
N GLU A 115 9.08 -18.00 16.11
CA GLU A 115 9.49 -17.35 17.35
C GLU A 115 10.55 -16.26 17.16
N THR A 116 10.67 -15.70 15.96
CA THR A 116 11.59 -14.58 15.73
C THR A 116 11.22 -13.42 16.65
N ASN A 117 12.15 -13.07 17.54
CA ASN A 117 11.95 -12.06 18.58
C ASN A 117 13.29 -11.46 19.01
N MET A 118 13.27 -10.32 19.70
CA MET A 118 14.40 -9.83 20.47
C MET A 118 14.04 -9.87 21.95
N LEU A 119 14.94 -10.46 22.74
CA LEU A 119 14.81 -10.65 24.17
C LEU A 119 15.90 -9.86 24.88
N LEU A 120 15.57 -9.31 26.02
CA LEU A 120 16.53 -8.81 26.99
C LEU A 120 16.70 -9.87 28.09
N VAL A 121 17.91 -10.34 28.27
CA VAL A 121 18.24 -11.40 29.23
C VAL A 121 19.25 -10.88 30.25
N ARG A 122 19.06 -11.23 31.51
CA ARG A 122 19.99 -10.99 32.61
C ARG A 122 19.96 -12.18 33.57
N ASP A 123 21.09 -12.65 34.02
CA ASP A 123 21.22 -13.76 34.98
C ASP A 123 20.40 -15.01 34.61
N GLY A 124 20.33 -15.33 33.30
CA GLY A 124 19.55 -16.47 32.79
C GLY A 124 18.04 -16.30 32.77
N VAL A 125 17.53 -15.08 33.01
CA VAL A 125 16.10 -14.76 33.01
C VAL A 125 15.80 -13.73 31.93
N ILE A 126 14.65 -13.87 31.26
CA ILE A 126 14.15 -12.87 30.32
C ILE A 126 13.57 -11.69 31.11
N VAL A 127 14.18 -10.52 30.97
CA VAL A 127 13.77 -9.28 31.66
C VAL A 127 12.75 -8.51 30.83
N ASP A 128 12.87 -8.55 29.48
CA ASP A 128 11.95 -7.88 28.56
C ASP A 128 12.01 -8.54 27.18
N ALA A 129 11.02 -8.31 26.33
CA ALA A 129 10.99 -8.82 24.97
C ALA A 129 10.26 -7.87 24.01
N PHE A 130 10.70 -7.80 22.76
CA PHE A 130 10.05 -6.97 21.75
C PHE A 130 8.62 -7.43 21.41
N LYS A 131 8.40 -8.75 21.39
CA LYS A 131 7.09 -9.36 21.23
C LYS A 131 6.76 -10.15 22.48
N ASP A 132 5.48 -10.13 22.86
CA ASP A 132 4.95 -10.90 24.00
C ASP A 132 5.68 -10.61 25.34
N GLY A 133 6.19 -9.36 25.54
CA GLY A 133 6.96 -8.97 26.71
C GLY A 133 6.32 -9.43 28.01
N ARG A 134 5.05 -9.08 28.26
CA ARG A 134 4.32 -9.47 29.48
C ARG A 134 4.25 -10.98 29.75
N LYS A 135 4.28 -11.80 28.68
CA LYS A 135 4.21 -13.25 28.78
C LYS A 135 5.58 -13.87 29.05
N LEU A 136 6.62 -13.26 28.53
CA LEU A 136 7.99 -13.78 28.59
C LEU A 136 8.79 -13.21 29.77
N GLU A 137 8.41 -12.07 30.29
CA GLU A 137 9.05 -11.43 31.43
C GLU A 137 9.11 -12.38 32.65
N ASN A 138 10.26 -12.43 33.28
CA ASN A 138 10.58 -13.30 34.42
C ASN A 138 10.53 -14.81 34.12
N THR A 139 10.54 -15.21 32.85
CA THR A 139 10.68 -16.63 32.48
C THR A 139 12.15 -17.00 32.28
N PRO A 140 12.54 -18.27 32.57
CA PRO A 140 13.91 -18.73 32.33
C PRO A 140 14.27 -18.61 30.86
N PHE A 141 15.46 -18.08 30.59
CA PHE A 141 16.04 -18.12 29.24
C PHE A 141 16.73 -19.47 29.04
N THR A 142 16.25 -20.24 28.07
CA THR A 142 16.85 -21.52 27.69
C THR A 142 17.70 -21.36 26.46
N GLU A 143 18.96 -21.72 26.56
CA GLU A 143 19.91 -21.87 25.46
C GLU A 143 20.29 -23.34 25.37
N LYS A 144 20.43 -23.86 24.14
CA LYS A 144 20.98 -25.20 23.94
C LYS A 144 22.47 -25.18 24.22
N SER A 145 22.86 -25.42 25.48
CA SER A 145 24.24 -25.31 25.94
C SER A 145 25.02 -26.62 25.87
N ASP A 146 24.31 -27.76 25.81
CA ASP A 146 24.92 -29.10 25.95
C ASP A 146 25.29 -29.72 24.59
N ASP A 147 24.92 -29.07 23.48
CA ASP A 147 25.22 -29.54 22.15
C ASP A 147 26.65 -29.15 21.73
N VAL A 148 27.34 -30.07 21.08
CA VAL A 148 28.64 -29.79 20.45
C VAL A 148 28.45 -28.65 19.44
N PRO A 149 29.34 -27.62 19.45
CA PRO A 149 29.27 -26.55 18.48
C PRO A 149 29.18 -27.06 17.06
N TYR A 150 28.24 -26.52 16.26
CA TYR A 150 27.98 -27.03 14.91
C TYR A 150 29.21 -27.10 14.03
N PHE A 151 30.06 -26.07 14.02
CA PHE A 151 31.30 -26.10 13.27
C PHE A 151 32.24 -27.19 13.73
N ARG A 152 32.38 -27.44 15.04
CA ARG A 152 33.24 -28.50 15.57
C ARG A 152 32.71 -29.90 15.20
N ALA A 153 31.38 -30.09 15.27
CA ALA A 153 30.77 -31.37 14.89
C ALA A 153 30.92 -31.65 13.39
N LEU A 154 30.80 -30.61 12.56
CA LEU A 154 30.97 -30.72 11.11
C LEU A 154 32.42 -30.91 10.71
N ASP A 155 33.37 -30.25 11.39
CA ASP A 155 34.80 -30.40 11.16
C ASP A 155 35.27 -31.85 11.45
N GLN A 156 34.77 -32.47 12.52
CA GLN A 156 35.02 -33.89 12.81
C GLN A 156 34.50 -34.81 11.70
N LEU A 157 33.32 -34.51 11.16
CA LEU A 157 32.75 -35.28 10.04
C LEU A 157 33.48 -35.05 8.73
N ALA A 158 34.01 -33.85 8.50
CA ALA A 158 34.77 -33.51 7.31
C ALA A 158 36.17 -34.15 7.34
N SER A 159 36.77 -34.22 8.53
CA SER A 159 38.13 -34.76 8.73
C SER A 159 38.22 -36.29 8.69
N ASP A 160 37.13 -37.03 8.91
CA ASP A 160 37.09 -38.46 8.99
C ASP A 160 35.88 -39.08 8.26
N ALA A 161 36.15 -39.65 7.08
CA ALA A 161 35.14 -40.34 6.26
C ALA A 161 34.54 -41.59 6.96
N GLY A 162 35.29 -42.24 7.85
CA GLY A 162 34.80 -43.37 8.63
C GLY A 162 33.78 -42.96 9.64
N VAL A 163 34.00 -41.84 10.36
CA VAL A 163 33.03 -41.24 11.30
C VAL A 163 31.79 -40.77 10.55
N PHE A 164 31.96 -40.15 9.38
CA PHE A 164 30.85 -39.75 8.54
C PHE A 164 29.97 -40.93 8.13
N ARG A 165 30.60 -42.02 7.61
CA ARG A 165 29.90 -43.27 7.24
C ARG A 165 29.17 -43.88 8.42
N GLN A 166 29.86 -44.07 9.56
CA GLN A 166 29.25 -44.64 10.76
C GLN A 166 28.01 -43.82 11.20
N LYS A 167 28.09 -42.50 11.18
CA LYS A 167 26.97 -41.63 11.55
C LYS A 167 25.83 -41.69 10.54
N LEU A 168 26.14 -41.80 9.24
CA LEU A 168 25.14 -41.98 8.19
C LEU A 168 24.42 -43.33 8.33
N GLU A 169 25.12 -44.42 8.66
CA GLU A 169 24.53 -45.73 8.91
C GLU A 169 23.65 -45.73 10.18
N ALA A 170 24.11 -45.05 11.23
CA ALA A 170 23.38 -44.93 12.50
C ALA A 170 22.09 -44.05 12.40
N SER A 171 21.97 -43.21 11.38
CA SER A 171 20.80 -42.32 11.21
C SER A 171 19.54 -43.00 10.72
N GLY A 172 19.54 -44.35 10.60
CA GLY A 172 18.38 -45.20 10.26
C GLY A 172 18.29 -45.52 8.76
N SER A 173 18.24 -46.81 8.45
CA SER A 173 18.13 -47.32 7.07
C SER A 173 16.76 -47.10 6.43
N ASP A 174 15.72 -46.91 7.26
CA ASP A 174 14.31 -46.85 6.82
C ASP A 174 13.89 -45.43 6.43
N GLU A 175 14.69 -44.40 6.74
CA GLU A 175 14.40 -43.02 6.36
C GLU A 175 15.01 -42.65 5.00
N ALA A 176 14.37 -41.72 4.29
CA ALA A 176 14.90 -41.19 3.05
C ALA A 176 16.26 -40.49 3.28
N LEU A 177 17.18 -40.63 2.33
CA LEU A 177 18.57 -40.14 2.44
C LEU A 177 18.66 -38.65 2.83
N ASP A 178 17.76 -37.81 2.29
CA ASP A 178 17.71 -36.39 2.63
C ASP A 178 17.35 -36.14 4.10
N GLN A 179 16.47 -36.93 4.69
CA GLN A 179 16.11 -36.85 6.12
C GLN A 179 17.28 -37.31 7.00
N ARG A 180 17.95 -38.38 6.61
CA ARG A 180 19.15 -38.88 7.30
C ARG A 180 20.28 -37.84 7.33
N LEU A 181 20.53 -37.20 6.19
CA LEU A 181 21.53 -36.13 6.09
C LEU A 181 21.13 -34.89 6.92
N LEU A 182 19.83 -34.52 6.95
CA LEU A 182 19.33 -33.43 7.78
C LEU A 182 19.51 -33.69 9.28
N SER A 183 19.30 -34.95 9.72
CA SER A 183 19.43 -35.31 11.13
C SER A 183 20.90 -35.39 11.59
N MET A 184 21.82 -35.81 10.72
CA MET A 184 23.23 -35.99 11.07
C MET A 184 24.10 -34.75 10.89
N LEU A 185 23.70 -33.77 10.05
CA LEU A 185 24.48 -32.57 9.73
C LEU A 185 23.92 -31.35 10.47
N PRO A 186 24.46 -30.98 11.63
CA PRO A 186 23.92 -29.87 12.41
C PRO A 186 24.06 -28.54 11.66
N GLY A 187 23.02 -27.70 11.73
CA GLY A 187 22.97 -26.42 11.03
C GLY A 187 22.62 -26.49 9.54
N PHE A 188 22.62 -27.69 8.94
CA PHE A 188 22.14 -27.86 7.58
C PHE A 188 20.63 -27.72 7.50
N ASP A 189 20.17 -27.07 6.45
CA ASP A 189 18.76 -27.00 6.08
C ASP A 189 18.50 -27.82 4.79
N ARG A 190 17.22 -27.96 4.41
CA ARG A 190 16.85 -28.71 3.20
C ARG A 190 17.51 -28.18 1.92
N LYS A 191 17.90 -26.91 1.87
CA LYS A 191 18.57 -26.34 0.69
C LYS A 191 20.02 -26.80 0.62
N LEU A 192 20.71 -26.84 1.76
CA LEU A 192 22.07 -27.33 1.84
C LEU A 192 22.15 -28.84 1.53
N VAL A 193 21.21 -29.63 2.06
CA VAL A 193 21.14 -31.06 1.76
C VAL A 193 20.85 -31.30 0.28
N ARG A 194 19.95 -30.55 -0.36
CA ARG A 194 19.71 -30.66 -1.80
C ARG A 194 20.96 -30.28 -2.62
N ARG A 195 21.72 -29.27 -2.20
CA ARG A 195 22.97 -28.90 -2.83
C ARG A 195 23.98 -30.04 -2.70
N LEU A 196 24.09 -30.66 -1.51
CA LEU A 196 24.95 -31.81 -1.26
C LEU A 196 24.63 -32.97 -2.21
N LEU A 197 23.37 -33.35 -2.28
CA LEU A 197 22.87 -34.40 -3.17
C LEU A 197 23.05 -34.07 -4.66
N ALA A 198 23.01 -32.80 -5.04
CA ALA A 198 23.25 -32.36 -6.42
C ALA A 198 24.75 -32.41 -6.81
N ILE A 199 25.65 -32.22 -5.83
CA ILE A 199 27.11 -32.29 -6.05
C ILE A 199 27.60 -33.73 -5.96
N ALA A 200 26.96 -34.55 -5.10
CA ALA A 200 27.31 -35.95 -4.96
C ALA A 200 26.94 -36.72 -6.24
N GLU A 201 27.90 -37.36 -6.84
CA GLU A 201 27.73 -38.16 -8.09
C GLU A 201 27.02 -39.50 -7.86
N GLY A 202 26.41 -39.68 -6.66
CA GLY A 202 25.68 -40.88 -6.25
C GLY A 202 25.44 -40.93 -4.74
N ASP A 203 24.83 -42.03 -4.28
CA ASP A 203 24.40 -42.22 -2.89
C ASP A 203 25.44 -42.99 -2.03
N ALA A 204 26.63 -43.35 -2.58
CA ALA A 204 27.65 -44.03 -1.82
C ALA A 204 28.23 -43.12 -0.72
N PRO A 205 28.52 -43.66 0.48
CA PRO A 205 29.01 -42.86 1.61
C PRO A 205 30.24 -42.00 1.29
N GLU A 206 31.16 -42.50 0.46
CA GLU A 206 32.35 -41.76 0.03
C GLU A 206 31.99 -40.56 -0.86
N GLN A 207 31.05 -40.71 -1.79
CA GLN A 207 30.59 -39.65 -2.70
C GLN A 207 29.86 -38.56 -1.91
N LEU A 208 29.02 -38.96 -0.97
CA LEU A 208 28.31 -38.04 -0.07
C LEU A 208 29.28 -37.30 0.86
N HIS A 209 30.30 -37.99 1.38
CA HIS A 209 31.34 -37.37 2.20
C HIS A 209 32.14 -36.33 1.42
N ASN A 210 32.57 -36.64 0.20
CA ASN A 210 33.33 -35.68 -0.63
C ASN A 210 32.49 -34.45 -0.96
N ALA A 211 31.23 -34.61 -1.31
CA ALA A 211 30.29 -33.52 -1.53
C ALA A 211 30.07 -32.68 -0.26
N PHE A 212 29.94 -33.34 0.89
CA PHE A 212 29.84 -32.68 2.18
C PHE A 212 31.09 -31.86 2.52
N VAL A 213 32.27 -32.42 2.36
CA VAL A 213 33.56 -31.73 2.61
C VAL A 213 33.66 -30.46 1.77
N THR A 214 33.32 -30.55 0.48
CA THR A 214 33.29 -29.39 -0.41
C THR A 214 32.39 -28.28 0.13
N ILE A 215 31.15 -28.61 0.47
CA ILE A 215 30.17 -27.65 1.01
C ILE A 215 30.64 -27.10 2.35
N PHE A 216 31.22 -27.93 3.24
CA PHE A 216 31.68 -27.48 4.55
C PHE A 216 32.78 -26.42 4.44
N TYR A 217 33.75 -26.60 3.55
CA TYR A 217 34.79 -25.58 3.34
C TYR A 217 34.27 -24.32 2.67
N GLU A 218 33.33 -24.44 1.73
CA GLU A 218 32.64 -23.27 1.17
C GLU A 218 31.83 -22.51 2.26
N LEU A 219 31.22 -23.21 3.22
CA LEU A 219 30.52 -22.58 4.34
C LEU A 219 31.45 -21.99 5.39
N ALA A 220 32.65 -22.55 5.56
CA ALA A 220 33.68 -22.05 6.49
C ALA A 220 34.34 -20.76 5.95
N SER A 221 34.52 -20.66 4.63
CA SER A 221 35.04 -19.47 3.95
C SER A 221 34.14 -19.10 2.77
N PRO A 222 32.99 -18.43 3.04
CA PRO A 222 31.98 -18.21 2.03
C PRO A 222 32.35 -17.14 1.02
N THR A 223 31.79 -17.27 -0.19
CA THR A 223 31.74 -16.21 -1.21
C THR A 223 30.30 -15.71 -1.29
N PRO A 224 29.90 -14.77 -0.41
CA PRO A 224 28.51 -14.34 -0.36
C PRO A 224 28.12 -13.60 -1.63
N CYS A 225 26.97 -13.94 -2.20
CA CYS A 225 26.47 -13.28 -3.40
C CYS A 225 24.95 -13.06 -3.38
N VAL A 226 24.50 -12.15 -4.25
CA VAL A 226 23.08 -11.89 -4.51
C VAL A 226 22.79 -12.20 -5.97
N ILE A 227 21.94 -13.18 -6.21
CA ILE A 227 21.52 -13.65 -7.52
C ILE A 227 20.24 -12.90 -7.91
N GLU A 228 20.24 -12.32 -9.09
CA GLU A 228 19.12 -11.57 -9.65
C GLU A 228 18.65 -12.23 -10.95
N LYS A 229 17.46 -12.82 -10.93
CA LYS A 229 16.81 -13.37 -12.13
C LYS A 229 15.63 -12.50 -12.54
N PRO A 230 15.45 -12.22 -13.84
CA PRO A 230 14.28 -11.47 -14.31
C PRO A 230 12.98 -12.10 -13.83
N GLY A 231 12.09 -11.28 -13.25
CA GLY A 231 10.78 -11.75 -12.76
C GLY A 231 10.78 -12.45 -11.40
N GLU A 232 11.92 -12.91 -10.92
CA GLU A 232 12.04 -13.60 -9.64
C GLU A 232 12.49 -12.66 -8.50
N PRO A 233 12.15 -12.98 -7.25
CA PRO A 233 12.72 -12.26 -6.12
C PRO A 233 14.25 -12.50 -6.04
N PRO A 234 15.05 -11.49 -5.65
CA PRO A 234 16.47 -11.66 -5.46
C PRO A 234 16.75 -12.79 -4.46
N ALA A 235 17.79 -13.57 -4.71
CA ALA A 235 18.20 -14.66 -3.85
C ALA A 235 19.57 -14.39 -3.23
N PHE A 236 19.73 -14.70 -1.94
CA PHE A 236 21.00 -14.61 -1.23
C PHE A 236 21.64 -15.99 -1.12
N SER A 237 22.94 -16.09 -1.40
CA SER A 237 23.75 -17.31 -1.29
C SER A 237 25.07 -17.02 -0.56
N LEU A 238 25.62 -18.06 0.09
CA LEU A 238 26.99 -18.08 0.65
C LEU A 238 27.98 -18.72 -0.31
N PHE A 239 27.47 -19.27 -1.40
CA PHE A 239 28.27 -20.01 -2.40
C PHE A 239 28.53 -19.14 -3.60
N GLU A 240 29.63 -19.39 -4.27
CA GLU A 240 29.95 -18.80 -5.56
C GLU A 240 28.80 -19.06 -6.55
N PRO A 241 28.36 -18.04 -7.31
CA PRO A 241 27.30 -18.21 -8.29
C PRO A 241 27.78 -19.11 -9.45
N ALA A 242 26.84 -19.84 -10.06
CA ALA A 242 27.13 -20.57 -11.29
C ALA A 242 27.52 -19.60 -12.41
N ALA A 243 28.39 -20.05 -13.34
CA ALA A 243 28.89 -19.19 -14.42
C ALA A 243 27.84 -18.54 -15.30
N GLU A 244 26.62 -19.10 -15.35
CA GLU A 244 25.50 -18.61 -16.13
C GLU A 244 24.54 -17.73 -15.31
N GLU A 245 24.77 -17.57 -13.99
CA GLU A 245 23.89 -16.79 -13.12
C GLU A 245 24.33 -15.32 -13.05
N GLU A 246 23.40 -14.41 -13.32
CA GLU A 246 23.61 -12.99 -13.07
C GLU A 246 23.62 -12.73 -11.57
N ALA A 247 24.82 -12.51 -11.00
CA ALA A 247 24.99 -12.35 -9.57
C ALA A 247 26.05 -11.29 -9.24
N VAL A 248 25.89 -10.67 -8.08
CA VAL A 248 26.89 -9.75 -7.51
C VAL A 248 27.50 -10.42 -6.30
N ALA A 249 28.83 -10.69 -6.34
CA ALA A 249 29.59 -11.23 -5.23
C ALA A 249 30.11 -10.12 -4.30
N PHE A 250 30.34 -10.47 -3.04
CA PHE A 250 30.81 -9.58 -1.97
C PHE A 250 31.89 -10.27 -1.14
N GLU A 251 32.76 -9.51 -0.51
CA GLU A 251 33.73 -10.01 0.46
C GLU A 251 33.11 -10.21 1.85
N SER A 252 32.04 -9.46 2.17
CA SER A 252 31.37 -9.43 3.46
C SER A 252 29.94 -9.99 3.35
N VAL A 253 29.57 -10.85 4.30
CA VAL A 253 28.20 -11.35 4.44
C VAL A 253 27.23 -10.21 4.76
N ILE A 254 27.63 -9.24 5.61
CA ILE A 254 26.81 -8.07 5.93
C ILE A 254 26.59 -7.18 4.71
N GLU A 255 27.60 -6.96 3.88
CA GLU A 255 27.44 -6.18 2.63
C GLU A 255 26.49 -6.87 1.66
N ALA A 256 26.62 -8.19 1.47
CA ALA A 256 25.71 -8.97 0.66
C ALA A 256 24.26 -8.92 1.21
N LEU A 257 24.09 -9.01 2.54
CA LEU A 257 22.78 -8.86 3.19
C LEU A 257 22.19 -7.45 3.01
N ASN A 258 23.03 -6.41 3.05
CA ASN A 258 22.63 -5.03 2.79
C ASN A 258 22.16 -4.86 1.34
N HIS A 259 22.91 -5.41 0.38
CA HIS A 259 22.54 -5.38 -1.03
C HIS A 259 21.24 -6.15 -1.29
N TYR A 260 21.16 -7.39 -0.80
CA TYR A 260 19.97 -8.22 -0.87
C TYR A 260 18.73 -7.50 -0.31
N SER A 261 18.86 -6.90 0.88
CA SER A 261 17.73 -6.22 1.55
C SER A 261 17.24 -5.03 0.74
N ARG A 262 18.14 -4.23 0.14
CA ARG A 262 17.78 -3.13 -0.76
C ARG A 262 17.03 -3.60 -2.00
N LYS A 263 17.52 -4.68 -2.64
CA LYS A 263 16.90 -5.27 -3.84
C LYS A 263 15.56 -5.90 -3.52
N MET A 264 15.48 -6.66 -2.42
CA MET A 264 14.25 -7.29 -1.95
C MET A 264 13.17 -6.25 -1.59
N TYR A 265 13.54 -5.15 -0.92
CA TYR A 265 12.63 -4.06 -0.62
C TYR A 265 12.05 -3.43 -1.90
N ARG A 266 12.90 -3.16 -2.90
CA ARG A 266 12.45 -2.63 -4.20
C ARG A 266 11.51 -3.59 -4.90
N TYR A 267 11.87 -4.87 -4.96
CA TYR A 267 11.04 -5.92 -5.55
C TYR A 267 9.66 -5.99 -4.88
N GLN A 268 9.63 -6.08 -3.55
CA GLN A 268 8.37 -6.15 -2.79
C GLN A 268 7.50 -4.91 -2.97
N HIS A 269 8.10 -3.73 -2.94
CA HIS A 269 7.37 -2.47 -3.14
C HIS A 269 6.71 -2.39 -4.53
N VAL A 270 7.40 -2.85 -5.57
CA VAL A 270 6.83 -2.90 -6.94
C VAL A 270 5.69 -3.91 -6.98
N GLN A 271 5.87 -5.12 -6.41
CA GLN A 271 4.84 -6.17 -6.38
C GLN A 271 3.59 -5.74 -5.58
N GLU A 272 3.76 -5.10 -4.45
CA GLU A 272 2.63 -4.59 -3.64
C GLU A 272 1.83 -3.52 -4.39
N ARG A 273 2.51 -2.61 -5.09
CA ARG A 273 1.86 -1.60 -5.94
C ARG A 273 1.13 -2.23 -7.12
N ALA A 274 1.75 -3.20 -7.80
CA ALA A 274 1.12 -3.93 -8.89
C ALA A 274 -0.13 -4.69 -8.41
N GLY A 275 -0.03 -5.39 -7.27
CA GLY A 275 -1.16 -6.07 -6.66
C GLY A 275 -2.31 -5.13 -6.26
N ALA A 276 -1.99 -3.95 -5.74
CA ALA A 276 -3.00 -2.93 -5.44
C ALA A 276 -3.71 -2.42 -6.71
N MET A 277 -2.94 -2.13 -7.76
CA MET A 277 -3.46 -1.65 -9.04
C MET A 277 -4.30 -2.72 -9.76
N ARG A 278 -3.89 -4.01 -9.73
CA ARG A 278 -4.71 -5.13 -10.26
C ARG A 278 -6.08 -5.18 -9.59
N ARG A 279 -6.13 -5.08 -8.26
CA ARG A 279 -7.40 -5.08 -7.51
C ARG A 279 -8.28 -3.88 -7.85
N GLU A 280 -7.70 -2.70 -8.02
CA GLU A 280 -8.42 -1.49 -8.40
C GLU A 280 -9.01 -1.61 -9.81
N LEU A 281 -8.21 -2.04 -10.79
CA LEU A 281 -8.65 -2.26 -12.18
C LEU A 281 -9.75 -3.31 -12.26
N ALA A 282 -9.58 -4.46 -11.61
CA ALA A 282 -10.58 -5.53 -11.57
C ALA A 282 -11.91 -5.06 -10.95
N SER A 283 -11.84 -4.29 -9.85
CA SER A 283 -13.04 -3.70 -9.24
C SER A 283 -13.76 -2.73 -10.16
N ARG A 284 -13.01 -1.90 -10.91
CA ARG A 284 -13.59 -0.93 -11.85
C ARG A 284 -14.20 -1.61 -13.06
N ILE A 285 -13.52 -2.61 -13.63
CA ILE A 285 -14.04 -3.48 -14.71
C ILE A 285 -15.38 -4.10 -14.29
N GLY A 286 -15.45 -4.73 -13.12
CA GLY A 286 -16.69 -5.35 -12.63
C GLY A 286 -17.85 -4.37 -12.41
N LYS A 287 -17.56 -3.09 -12.07
CA LYS A 287 -18.58 -2.05 -11.97
C LYS A 287 -19.12 -1.63 -13.34
N LEU A 288 -18.24 -1.43 -14.32
CA LEU A 288 -18.62 -1.06 -15.69
C LEU A 288 -19.42 -2.19 -16.38
N GLU A 289 -19.04 -3.45 -16.18
CA GLU A 289 -19.77 -4.61 -16.70
C GLU A 289 -21.20 -4.69 -16.10
N LYS A 290 -21.33 -4.43 -14.81
CA LYS A 290 -22.66 -4.36 -14.17
C LYS A 290 -23.51 -3.20 -14.71
N GLU A 291 -22.92 -2.02 -14.97
CA GLU A 291 -23.61 -0.87 -15.56
C GLU A 291 -24.09 -1.17 -16.99
N LEU A 292 -23.24 -1.80 -17.80
CA LEU A 292 -23.59 -2.24 -19.15
C LEU A 292 -24.71 -3.28 -19.14
N ASN A 293 -24.65 -4.29 -18.27
CA ASN A 293 -25.66 -5.35 -18.18
C ASN A 293 -27.01 -4.82 -17.63
N ALA A 294 -26.99 -3.91 -16.67
CA ALA A 294 -28.20 -3.33 -16.10
C ALA A 294 -29.01 -2.52 -17.13
N SER A 295 -28.32 -1.93 -18.12
CA SER A 295 -28.97 -1.14 -19.17
C SER A 295 -29.45 -1.98 -20.35
N ALA A 296 -29.15 -3.30 -20.41
CA ALA A 296 -29.56 -4.19 -21.49
C ALA A 296 -31.04 -4.59 -21.42
N GLY A 297 -31.72 -4.45 -20.25
CA GLY A 297 -33.10 -4.88 -20.04
C GLY A 297 -34.17 -3.92 -20.55
N HIS A 298 -33.83 -2.74 -21.07
CA HIS A 298 -34.80 -1.74 -21.54
C HIS A 298 -34.31 -1.15 -22.86
N ASP A 299 -35.01 -1.46 -23.97
CA ASP A 299 -34.71 -0.89 -25.28
C ASP A 299 -35.61 0.32 -25.58
N PRO A 300 -35.14 1.56 -25.34
CA PRO A 300 -35.94 2.75 -25.64
C PRO A 300 -36.23 2.91 -27.14
N GLU A 301 -35.47 2.24 -28.01
CA GLU A 301 -35.70 2.28 -29.47
C GLU A 301 -36.94 1.48 -29.84
N GLU A 302 -37.12 0.29 -29.24
CA GLU A 302 -38.32 -0.51 -29.43
C GLU A 302 -39.56 0.22 -28.90
N VAL A 303 -39.46 0.82 -27.71
CA VAL A 303 -40.53 1.67 -27.14
C VAL A 303 -40.83 2.85 -28.06
N SER A 304 -39.82 3.47 -28.66
CA SER A 304 -40.01 4.58 -29.61
C SER A 304 -40.79 4.12 -30.85
N ARG A 305 -40.38 2.99 -31.48
CA ARG A 305 -41.06 2.43 -32.66
C ARG A 305 -42.51 2.04 -32.34
N ARG A 306 -42.76 1.41 -31.21
CA ARG A 306 -44.12 1.10 -30.77
C ARG A 306 -45.00 2.33 -30.61
N ASN A 307 -44.49 3.37 -29.97
CA ASN A 307 -45.21 4.61 -29.78
C ASN A 307 -45.50 5.33 -31.12
N GLU A 308 -44.54 5.30 -32.05
CA GLU A 308 -44.71 5.84 -33.39
C GLU A 308 -45.81 5.11 -34.19
N ARG A 309 -45.83 3.75 -34.12
CA ARG A 309 -46.88 2.92 -34.70
C ARG A 309 -48.26 3.25 -34.10
N TYR A 310 -48.33 3.37 -32.76
CA TYR A 310 -49.58 3.73 -32.08
C TYR A 310 -50.07 5.14 -32.51
N GLY A 311 -49.17 6.10 -32.66
CA GLY A 311 -49.51 7.43 -33.18
C GLY A 311 -50.12 7.37 -34.56
N HIS A 312 -49.52 6.59 -35.50
CA HIS A 312 -50.04 6.40 -36.86
C HIS A 312 -51.38 5.68 -36.86
N LEU A 313 -51.56 4.62 -36.09
CA LEU A 313 -52.82 3.88 -36.03
C LEU A 313 -53.97 4.72 -35.47
N LEU A 314 -53.71 5.51 -34.44
CA LEU A 314 -54.70 6.45 -33.89
C LEU A 314 -55.07 7.57 -34.90
N THR A 315 -54.10 8.05 -35.66
CA THR A 315 -54.34 9.03 -36.71
C THR A 315 -55.24 8.45 -37.83
N GLY A 316 -55.02 7.19 -38.20
CA GLY A 316 -55.87 6.49 -39.18
C GLY A 316 -57.28 6.15 -38.69
N ALA A 317 -57.46 6.05 -37.37
CA ALA A 317 -58.73 5.73 -36.72
C ALA A 317 -59.64 6.97 -36.50
N ILE A 318 -59.17 8.19 -36.81
CA ILE A 318 -59.94 9.41 -36.68
C ILE A 318 -61.18 9.37 -37.61
N GLY A 319 -62.36 9.49 -37.04
CA GLY A 319 -63.65 9.46 -37.77
C GLY A 319 -64.22 8.05 -37.99
N THR A 320 -63.48 6.97 -37.64
CA THR A 320 -63.96 5.57 -37.80
C THR A 320 -64.16 4.81 -36.50
N VAL A 321 -63.56 5.29 -35.41
CA VAL A 321 -63.63 4.64 -34.08
C VAL A 321 -63.95 5.64 -32.98
N GLU A 322 -64.85 5.30 -32.10
CA GLU A 322 -65.20 6.11 -30.92
C GLU A 322 -64.34 5.72 -29.70
N LEU A 323 -64.00 6.71 -28.88
CA LEU A 323 -63.26 6.53 -27.63
C LEU A 323 -64.15 5.83 -26.59
N SER A 324 -63.82 4.60 -26.24
CA SER A 324 -64.52 3.84 -25.17
C SER A 324 -63.55 3.40 -24.07
N GLY A 325 -63.76 3.85 -22.85
CA GLY A 325 -63.18 3.26 -21.66
C GLY A 325 -61.67 3.43 -21.42
N GLY A 326 -60.93 4.28 -22.19
CA GLY A 326 -59.50 4.51 -22.01
C GLY A 326 -58.61 3.62 -22.89
N THR A 327 -59.18 2.91 -23.85
CA THR A 327 -58.50 2.18 -24.91
C THR A 327 -59.16 2.41 -26.25
N VAL A 328 -58.44 2.19 -27.35
CA VAL A 328 -58.94 2.19 -28.71
C VAL A 328 -58.52 0.90 -29.38
N THR A 329 -59.48 0.15 -29.97
CA THR A 329 -59.22 -1.03 -30.79
C THR A 329 -59.24 -0.63 -32.26
N THR A 330 -58.17 -0.90 -33.00
CA THR A 330 -58.05 -0.54 -34.43
C THR A 330 -57.25 -1.64 -35.13
N PRO A 331 -57.46 -1.88 -36.43
CA PRO A 331 -56.64 -2.79 -37.19
C PRO A 331 -55.18 -2.34 -37.23
N ASN A 332 -54.26 -3.26 -36.94
CA ASN A 332 -52.83 -3.01 -36.98
C ASN A 332 -52.31 -3.11 -38.44
N LEU A 333 -52.31 -2.00 -39.13
CA LEU A 333 -51.86 -1.90 -40.52
C LEU A 333 -50.36 -2.18 -40.74
N PHE A 334 -49.58 -2.32 -39.67
CA PHE A 334 -48.15 -2.65 -39.73
C PHE A 334 -47.86 -4.17 -39.65
N GLU A 335 -48.91 -5.01 -39.47
CA GLU A 335 -48.77 -6.45 -39.44
C GLU A 335 -49.55 -7.13 -40.57
N PRO A 336 -49.02 -8.24 -41.15
CA PRO A 336 -49.77 -9.00 -42.16
C PRO A 336 -51.11 -9.49 -41.66
N GLY A 337 -52.17 -9.26 -42.43
CA GLY A 337 -53.54 -9.64 -42.08
C GLY A 337 -54.22 -8.62 -41.16
N SER A 338 -53.57 -7.52 -40.82
CA SER A 338 -54.10 -6.41 -40.02
C SER A 338 -54.90 -6.83 -38.77
N PRO A 339 -54.30 -7.62 -37.84
CA PRO A 339 -54.99 -8.03 -36.62
C PRO A 339 -55.37 -6.80 -35.77
N ASP A 340 -56.42 -6.90 -35.01
CA ASP A 340 -56.83 -5.83 -34.12
C ASP A 340 -55.81 -5.62 -33.00
N VAL A 341 -55.43 -4.37 -32.74
CA VAL A 341 -54.57 -3.93 -31.65
C VAL A 341 -55.30 -3.01 -30.71
N VAL A 342 -55.13 -3.25 -29.39
CA VAL A 342 -55.73 -2.40 -28.34
C VAL A 342 -54.67 -1.36 -27.93
N ILE A 343 -54.94 -0.08 -28.17
CA ILE A 343 -54.06 1.04 -27.87
C ILE A 343 -54.56 1.77 -26.63
N PRO A 344 -53.77 1.86 -25.56
CA PRO A 344 -54.13 2.66 -24.38
C PRO A 344 -54.20 4.15 -24.74
N VAL A 345 -55.26 4.84 -24.33
CA VAL A 345 -55.44 6.30 -24.56
C VAL A 345 -55.68 7.04 -23.27
N LYS A 346 -55.25 8.29 -23.22
CA LYS A 346 -55.43 9.16 -22.06
C LYS A 346 -56.88 9.67 -22.03
N ARG A 347 -57.54 9.49 -20.90
CA ARG A 347 -58.89 10.05 -20.66
C ARG A 347 -58.85 11.58 -20.72
N GLY A 348 -59.80 12.19 -21.38
CA GLY A 348 -59.91 13.65 -21.52
C GLY A 348 -59.20 14.25 -22.75
N LEU A 349 -58.44 13.40 -23.52
CA LEU A 349 -57.88 13.80 -24.81
C LEU A 349 -58.67 13.13 -25.93
N ASN A 350 -58.87 13.85 -27.03
CA ASN A 350 -59.42 13.27 -28.26
C ASN A 350 -58.41 12.39 -28.99
N LEU A 351 -58.81 11.67 -30.07
CA LEU A 351 -57.95 10.77 -30.83
C LEU A 351 -56.72 11.47 -31.40
N GLN A 352 -56.90 12.68 -31.94
CA GLN A 352 -55.82 13.48 -32.53
C GLN A 352 -54.78 13.93 -31.46
N GLU A 353 -55.25 14.32 -30.28
CA GLU A 353 -54.38 14.70 -29.15
C GLU A 353 -53.63 13.49 -28.59
N ASN A 354 -54.26 12.31 -28.51
CA ASN A 354 -53.61 11.08 -28.11
C ASN A 354 -52.56 10.65 -29.14
N ALA A 355 -52.83 10.75 -30.44
CA ALA A 355 -51.83 10.51 -31.47
C ALA A 355 -50.61 11.43 -31.34
N ALA A 356 -50.84 12.73 -31.14
CA ALA A 356 -49.78 13.73 -30.94
C ALA A 356 -48.96 13.41 -29.66
N TRP A 357 -49.62 12.94 -28.58
CA TRP A 357 -48.92 12.50 -27.38
C TRP A 357 -48.00 11.31 -27.66
N TYR A 358 -48.47 10.30 -28.39
CA TYR A 358 -47.64 9.14 -28.78
C TYR A 358 -46.44 9.52 -29.65
N PHE A 359 -46.57 10.43 -30.62
CA PHE A 359 -45.47 10.97 -31.40
C PHE A 359 -44.46 11.73 -30.53
N THR A 360 -44.95 12.48 -29.55
CA THR A 360 -44.09 13.17 -28.58
C THR A 360 -43.29 12.14 -27.74
N GLN A 361 -43.92 11.05 -27.25
CA GLN A 361 -43.26 9.97 -26.53
C GLN A 361 -42.27 9.22 -27.42
N ALA A 362 -42.59 8.98 -28.70
CA ALA A 362 -41.69 8.36 -29.65
C ALA A 362 -40.40 9.19 -29.84
N THR A 363 -40.55 10.51 -30.06
CA THR A 363 -39.41 11.42 -30.18
C THR A 363 -38.55 11.46 -28.91
N LYS A 364 -39.19 11.49 -27.73
CA LYS A 364 -38.49 11.45 -26.43
C LYS A 364 -37.67 10.15 -26.26
N ASN A 365 -38.28 9.00 -26.58
CA ASN A 365 -37.63 7.71 -26.46
C ASN A 365 -36.52 7.54 -27.51
N ARG A 366 -36.65 8.07 -28.73
CA ARG A 366 -35.60 8.12 -29.74
C ARG A 366 -34.36 8.88 -29.25
N LYS A 367 -34.56 10.06 -28.63
CA LYS A 367 -33.46 10.84 -28.02
C LYS A 367 -32.80 10.05 -26.88
N LYS A 368 -33.60 9.35 -26.04
CA LYS A 368 -33.09 8.50 -24.96
C LYS A 368 -32.26 7.32 -25.49
N ALA A 369 -32.73 6.65 -26.56
CA ALA A 369 -32.02 5.56 -27.22
C ALA A 369 -30.66 6.01 -27.80
N ALA A 370 -30.63 7.17 -28.47
CA ALA A 370 -29.38 7.73 -29.01
C ALA A 370 -28.37 8.05 -27.88
N ALA A 371 -28.83 8.67 -26.80
CA ALA A 371 -27.97 8.95 -25.64
C ALA A 371 -27.46 7.66 -24.97
N GLN A 372 -28.31 6.63 -24.86
CA GLN A 372 -27.92 5.32 -24.32
C GLN A 372 -26.88 4.61 -25.22
N LYS A 373 -27.04 4.63 -26.53
CA LYS A 373 -26.06 4.06 -27.48
C LYS A 373 -24.70 4.74 -27.35
N LEU A 374 -24.68 6.08 -27.25
CA LEU A 374 -23.44 6.83 -27.04
C LEU A 374 -22.78 6.46 -25.71
N ARG A 375 -23.56 6.42 -24.63
CA ARG A 375 -23.06 6.02 -23.30
C ARG A 375 -22.50 4.61 -23.29
N HIS A 376 -23.16 3.65 -23.96
CA HIS A 376 -22.68 2.28 -24.08
C HIS A 376 -21.36 2.20 -24.85
N ALA A 377 -21.19 2.99 -25.92
CA ALA A 377 -19.95 3.06 -26.67
C ALA A 377 -18.78 3.59 -25.79
N GLU A 378 -19.04 4.64 -25.02
CA GLU A 378 -18.06 5.19 -24.06
C GLU A 378 -17.67 4.17 -22.98
N LEU A 379 -18.66 3.48 -22.38
CA LEU A 379 -18.41 2.46 -21.35
C LEU A 379 -17.61 1.27 -21.90
N ARG A 380 -17.91 0.82 -23.13
CA ARG A 380 -17.15 -0.25 -23.78
C ARG A 380 -15.71 0.17 -24.05
N ALA A 381 -15.49 1.37 -24.57
CA ALA A 381 -14.14 1.89 -24.82
C ALA A 381 -13.33 2.02 -23.53
N GLU A 382 -13.95 2.48 -22.42
CA GLU A 382 -13.32 2.53 -21.10
C GLU A 382 -13.00 1.11 -20.60
N LEU A 383 -13.91 0.16 -20.77
CA LEU A 383 -13.73 -1.23 -20.35
C LEU A 383 -12.58 -1.91 -21.09
N ASP A 384 -12.48 -1.71 -22.40
CA ASP A 384 -11.40 -2.25 -23.23
C ASP A 384 -10.04 -1.66 -22.84
N ASP A 385 -9.97 -0.35 -22.53
CA ASP A 385 -8.75 0.30 -22.04
C ASP A 385 -8.30 -0.26 -20.69
N LEU A 386 -9.26 -0.46 -19.74
CA LEU A 386 -8.94 -1.05 -18.43
C LEU A 386 -8.49 -2.51 -18.53
N ARG A 387 -9.11 -3.30 -19.40
CA ARG A 387 -8.72 -4.69 -19.66
C ARG A 387 -7.33 -4.77 -20.27
N ARG A 388 -7.00 -3.90 -21.22
CA ARG A 388 -5.66 -3.83 -21.79
C ARG A 388 -4.60 -3.52 -20.71
N LYS A 389 -4.85 -2.51 -19.84
CA LYS A 389 -3.95 -2.18 -18.74
C LYS A 389 -3.77 -3.32 -17.75
N LEU A 390 -4.84 -4.06 -17.48
CA LEU A 390 -4.76 -5.24 -16.60
C LEU A 390 -3.90 -6.32 -17.26
N ALA A 391 -4.09 -6.58 -18.55
CA ALA A 391 -3.27 -7.53 -19.30
C ALA A 391 -1.78 -7.13 -19.33
N GLU A 392 -1.46 -5.84 -19.59
CA GLU A 392 -0.08 -5.33 -19.52
C GLU A 392 0.57 -5.55 -18.15
N LEU A 393 -0.20 -5.41 -17.05
CA LEU A 393 0.28 -5.69 -15.70
C LEU A 393 0.46 -7.20 -15.42
N ASP A 394 -0.33 -8.04 -16.06
CA ASP A 394 -0.28 -9.50 -15.87
C ASP A 394 0.84 -10.14 -16.71
N GLU A 395 1.13 -9.56 -17.89
CA GLU A 395 2.21 -9.98 -18.79
C GLU A 395 3.61 -9.47 -18.37
N ALA A 396 3.65 -8.51 -17.41
CA ALA A 396 4.91 -7.97 -16.94
C ALA A 396 5.67 -9.00 -16.10
N ASP A 397 6.68 -9.60 -16.70
CA ASP A 397 7.52 -10.68 -16.15
C ASP A 397 8.71 -10.19 -15.31
N SER A 398 8.99 -8.89 -15.31
CA SER A 398 10.13 -8.30 -14.58
C SER A 398 9.73 -7.08 -13.76
N PRO A 399 10.47 -6.76 -12.67
CA PRO A 399 10.23 -5.56 -11.86
C PRO A 399 10.27 -4.27 -12.66
N ASP A 400 11.11 -4.20 -13.69
CA ASP A 400 11.23 -3.00 -14.54
C ASP A 400 10.04 -2.87 -15.50
N ARG A 401 9.59 -3.96 -16.13
CA ARG A 401 8.35 -3.98 -16.92
C ARG A 401 7.13 -3.68 -16.06
N LEU A 402 7.05 -4.26 -14.87
CA LEU A 402 6.00 -3.94 -13.88
C LEU A 402 6.01 -2.46 -13.49
N LYS A 403 7.19 -1.86 -13.29
CA LYS A 403 7.32 -0.43 -13.00
C LYS A 403 6.85 0.41 -14.19
N GLN A 404 7.23 0.05 -15.41
CA GLN A 404 6.82 0.71 -16.64
C GLN A 404 5.29 0.63 -16.83
N ALA A 405 4.69 -0.54 -16.63
CA ALA A 405 3.24 -0.75 -16.66
C ALA A 405 2.50 0.07 -15.59
N LEU A 406 3.07 0.20 -14.39
CA LEU A 406 2.56 1.05 -13.32
C LEU A 406 2.63 2.55 -13.64
N GLU A 407 3.62 2.98 -14.41
CA GLU A 407 3.79 4.37 -14.85
C GLU A 407 2.87 4.69 -16.04
N SER A 408 2.74 3.80 -17.02
CA SER A 408 1.81 3.93 -18.12
C SER A 408 0.35 3.94 -17.66
N GLY A 409 0.00 3.11 -16.69
CA GLY A 409 -1.31 3.07 -16.05
C GLY A 409 -1.71 4.39 -15.36
N LYS A 410 -0.74 5.13 -14.80
CA LYS A 410 -0.98 6.46 -14.22
C LYS A 410 -1.23 7.54 -15.27
N SER A 411 -0.57 7.45 -16.42
CA SER A 411 -0.66 8.49 -17.45
C SER A 411 -2.02 8.51 -18.16
N SER A 412 -2.76 7.41 -18.16
CA SER A 412 -4.06 7.32 -18.83
C SER A 412 -5.26 7.52 -17.88
N GLY A 413 -5.11 7.20 -16.56
CA GLY A 413 -6.12 7.53 -15.56
C GLY A 413 -6.19 9.04 -15.24
N SER A 414 -5.07 9.77 -15.37
CA SER A 414 -5.06 11.23 -15.28
C SER A 414 -5.38 11.93 -16.59
N ARG A 415 -5.15 11.28 -17.75
CA ARG A 415 -5.41 11.87 -19.07
C ARG A 415 -6.86 11.74 -19.56
N ALA A 416 -7.61 10.71 -19.14
CA ALA A 416 -9.04 10.62 -19.46
C ALA A 416 -9.89 11.60 -18.64
N SER A 417 -9.49 11.94 -17.40
CA SER A 417 -10.07 13.06 -16.67
C SER A 417 -9.48 14.42 -17.04
N ASP A 418 -8.28 14.45 -17.67
CA ASP A 418 -7.61 15.69 -18.06
C ASP A 418 -7.82 16.05 -19.55
N LYS A 419 -8.16 15.08 -20.44
CA LYS A 419 -8.48 15.41 -21.85
C LYS A 419 -9.87 16.03 -22.06
N SER A 420 -10.79 15.86 -21.11
CA SER A 420 -11.98 16.72 -21.08
C SER A 420 -11.71 18.08 -20.39
N ARG A 421 -10.52 18.29 -19.83
CA ARG A 421 -10.10 19.51 -19.14
C ARG A 421 -9.21 20.45 -19.95
N THR A 422 -8.70 20.05 -21.11
CA THR A 422 -7.80 20.89 -21.92
C THR A 422 -8.52 21.79 -22.94
N ALA A 423 -9.84 21.88 -22.86
CA ALA A 423 -10.61 22.88 -23.64
C ALA A 423 -11.60 23.69 -22.78
N LYS A 424 -11.50 23.60 -21.43
CA LYS A 424 -12.12 24.60 -20.54
C LYS A 424 -10.99 25.17 -19.67
N GLU A 425 -10.86 26.48 -19.71
CA GLU A 425 -10.07 27.26 -18.76
C GLU A 425 -10.13 26.60 -17.37
N LYS A 426 -8.96 26.38 -16.74
CA LYS A 426 -8.85 25.86 -15.36
C LYS A 426 -9.68 26.77 -14.46
N THR A 427 -10.96 26.45 -14.26
CA THR A 427 -11.71 27.09 -13.17
C THR A 427 -10.95 26.73 -11.89
N PRO A 428 -10.45 27.71 -11.14
CA PRO A 428 -9.65 27.44 -9.94
C PRO A 428 -10.48 26.55 -8.99
N ARG A 429 -9.82 25.60 -8.34
CA ARG A 429 -10.42 24.62 -7.40
C ARG A 429 -11.27 25.30 -6.32
N PHE A 430 -10.87 26.52 -5.94
CA PHE A 430 -11.55 27.42 -5.03
C PHE A 430 -11.79 28.74 -5.78
N ARG A 431 -12.79 29.52 -5.36
CA ARG A 431 -12.90 30.91 -5.82
C ARG A 431 -11.76 31.70 -5.21
N THR A 432 -11.06 32.50 -5.98
CA THR A 432 -9.88 33.28 -5.57
C THR A 432 -10.13 34.76 -5.80
N ILE A 433 -9.84 35.57 -4.77
CA ILE A 433 -9.95 37.03 -4.84
C ILE A 433 -8.64 37.60 -4.31
N PRO A 434 -7.91 38.38 -5.11
CA PRO A 434 -6.73 39.12 -4.64
C PRO A 434 -7.21 40.25 -3.70
N ILE A 435 -6.63 40.33 -2.51
CA ILE A 435 -6.89 41.40 -1.55
C ILE A 435 -5.79 42.50 -1.64
N SER A 436 -4.54 42.09 -1.81
CA SER A 436 -3.39 42.92 -2.12
C SER A 436 -2.33 42.14 -2.87
N ASP A 437 -1.20 42.75 -3.25
CA ASP A 437 -0.18 42.13 -4.12
C ASP A 437 0.28 40.71 -3.68
N ASN A 438 0.34 40.47 -2.37
CA ASN A 438 0.82 39.20 -1.81
C ASN A 438 -0.23 38.47 -0.96
N ILE A 439 -1.48 39.01 -0.87
CA ILE A 439 -2.54 38.48 -0.02
C ILE A 439 -3.74 38.07 -0.88
N THR A 440 -4.10 36.81 -0.81
CA THR A 440 -5.18 36.22 -1.61
C THR A 440 -6.20 35.53 -0.73
N LEU A 441 -7.49 35.81 -0.96
CA LEU A 441 -8.61 35.16 -0.33
C LEU A 441 -9.10 33.99 -1.19
N TYR A 442 -9.18 32.80 -0.58
CA TYR A 442 -9.74 31.59 -1.17
C TYR A 442 -11.09 31.26 -0.53
N ILE A 443 -12.11 30.98 -1.34
CA ILE A 443 -13.49 30.77 -0.89
C ILE A 443 -13.98 29.39 -1.35
N GLY A 444 -14.53 28.63 -0.42
CA GLY A 444 -15.11 27.31 -0.70
C GLY A 444 -16.49 27.43 -1.33
N LYS A 445 -16.82 26.55 -2.27
CA LYS A 445 -18.05 26.57 -3.07
C LYS A 445 -19.19 25.72 -2.49
N ASN A 446 -18.89 24.74 -1.66
CA ASN A 446 -19.84 23.84 -1.00
C ASN A 446 -19.18 23.18 0.23
N SER A 447 -19.91 22.37 1.00
CA SER A 447 -19.42 21.74 2.25
C SER A 447 -18.16 20.89 2.04
N ALA A 448 -18.12 20.03 1.02
CA ALA A 448 -16.92 19.22 0.71
C ALA A 448 -15.73 20.09 0.29
N ASN A 449 -15.98 21.17 -0.44
CA ASN A 449 -14.96 22.12 -0.86
C ASN A 449 -14.47 22.99 0.32
N ASN A 450 -15.34 23.36 1.25
CA ASN A 450 -15.01 24.03 2.51
C ASN A 450 -14.07 23.17 3.37
N GLU A 451 -14.37 21.88 3.51
CA GLU A 451 -13.52 20.93 4.24
C GLU A 451 -12.15 20.81 3.60
N GLN A 452 -12.10 20.66 2.27
CA GLN A 452 -10.88 20.55 1.51
C GLN A 452 -10.03 21.84 1.57
N LEU A 453 -10.68 23.01 1.54
CA LEU A 453 -10.04 24.31 1.69
C LEU A 453 -9.40 24.46 3.08
N THR A 454 -10.15 24.10 4.14
CA THR A 454 -9.71 24.29 5.53
C THR A 454 -8.67 23.26 5.97
N PHE A 455 -8.87 21.98 5.68
CA PHE A 455 -8.03 20.91 6.21
C PHE A 455 -7.02 20.32 5.21
N GLY A 456 -7.25 20.52 3.90
CA GLY A 456 -6.37 20.00 2.84
C GLY A 456 -5.46 21.05 2.21
N PHE A 457 -5.90 22.32 2.14
CA PHE A 457 -5.18 23.39 1.43
C PHE A 457 -4.53 24.43 2.35
N ALA A 458 -5.21 24.83 3.45
CA ALA A 458 -4.73 25.86 4.35
C ALA A 458 -3.53 25.38 5.20
N LYS A 459 -2.53 26.24 5.36
CA LYS A 459 -1.38 26.07 6.26
C LYS A 459 -1.73 26.46 7.70
N PRO A 460 -1.00 26.01 8.72
CA PRO A 460 -1.31 26.28 10.14
C PRO A 460 -1.49 27.76 10.50
N ASP A 461 -0.74 28.67 9.88
CA ASP A 461 -0.77 30.09 10.16
C ASP A 461 -1.66 30.91 9.22
N ASP A 462 -2.26 30.29 8.20
CA ASP A 462 -3.24 30.95 7.33
C ASP A 462 -4.48 31.34 8.14
N ILE A 463 -5.08 32.48 7.81
CA ILE A 463 -6.26 33.01 8.50
C ILE A 463 -7.53 32.42 7.90
N TRP A 464 -8.35 31.82 8.74
CA TRP A 464 -9.65 31.28 8.39
C TRP A 464 -10.76 32.24 8.83
N LEU A 465 -11.75 32.45 7.95
CA LEU A 465 -12.90 33.31 8.20
C LEU A 465 -14.20 32.57 7.85
N HIS A 466 -15.25 32.82 8.66
CA HIS A 466 -16.59 32.29 8.45
C HIS A 466 -17.64 33.17 9.15
N ALA A 467 -18.81 33.36 8.56
CA ALA A 467 -19.91 34.10 9.19
C ALA A 467 -20.42 33.33 10.42
N ARG A 468 -20.44 33.99 11.59
CA ARG A 468 -20.88 33.38 12.85
C ARG A 468 -22.39 33.18 12.87
N GLY A 469 -22.82 31.96 13.21
CA GLY A 469 -24.28 31.65 13.31
C GLY A 469 -25.04 31.63 11.99
N ALA A 470 -24.35 31.74 10.85
CA ALA A 470 -24.95 31.70 9.52
C ALA A 470 -24.29 30.63 8.66
N SER A 471 -25.06 29.91 7.85
CA SER A 471 -24.49 29.02 6.85
C SER A 471 -23.72 29.84 5.80
N GLY A 472 -22.50 29.38 5.42
CA GLY A 472 -21.68 30.14 4.51
C GLY A 472 -20.45 29.37 4.03
N SER A 473 -19.67 30.04 3.21
CA SER A 473 -18.38 29.51 2.72
C SER A 473 -17.30 29.65 3.77
N HIS A 474 -16.44 28.62 3.89
CA HIS A 474 -15.15 28.81 4.53
C HIS A 474 -14.26 29.66 3.64
N CYS A 475 -13.58 30.60 4.23
CA CYS A 475 -12.65 31.48 3.54
C CYS A 475 -11.25 31.34 4.17
N ILE A 476 -10.20 31.29 3.33
CA ILE A 476 -8.80 31.23 3.75
C ILE A 476 -8.06 32.43 3.16
N LEU A 477 -7.52 33.27 4.02
CA LEU A 477 -6.66 34.38 3.63
C LEU A 477 -5.21 33.94 3.74
N LYS A 478 -4.51 33.86 2.61
CA LYS A 478 -3.10 33.51 2.51
C LYS A 478 -2.24 34.74 2.30
N GLY A 479 -1.04 34.69 2.88
CA GLY A 479 -0.07 35.80 2.79
C GLY A 479 -0.28 36.88 3.85
N ALA A 480 -1.36 36.81 4.65
CA ALA A 480 -1.62 37.73 5.74
C ALA A 480 -1.24 37.14 7.10
N ALA A 481 -0.81 38.00 8.02
CA ALA A 481 -0.65 37.68 9.44
C ALA A 481 -1.73 38.43 10.26
N MET A 482 -1.94 38.05 11.52
CA MET A 482 -3.01 38.61 12.37
C MET A 482 -2.92 40.13 12.60
N HIS A 483 -1.79 40.76 12.31
CA HIS A 483 -1.63 42.19 12.38
C HIS A 483 -2.06 42.95 11.10
N ASN A 484 -2.35 42.25 10.01
CA ASN A 484 -2.88 42.84 8.76
C ASN A 484 -4.39 43.18 8.92
N ALA A 485 -4.73 44.11 9.79
CA ALA A 485 -6.10 44.37 10.20
C ALA A 485 -7.02 44.86 9.04
N SER A 486 -6.49 45.66 8.11
CA SER A 486 -7.23 46.17 6.93
C SER A 486 -7.61 45.06 5.96
N GLU A 487 -6.65 44.18 5.63
CA GLU A 487 -6.82 43.07 4.69
C GLU A 487 -7.74 41.99 5.28
N ILE A 488 -7.60 41.71 6.59
CA ILE A 488 -8.48 40.78 7.33
C ILE A 488 -9.91 41.32 7.34
N ARG A 489 -10.10 42.65 7.58
CA ARG A 489 -11.42 43.26 7.56
C ARG A 489 -12.06 43.15 6.17
N ARG A 490 -11.30 43.46 5.11
CA ARG A 490 -11.76 43.31 3.73
C ARG A 490 -12.14 41.87 3.39
N ALA A 491 -11.33 40.90 3.79
CA ALA A 491 -11.63 39.48 3.64
C ALA A 491 -12.87 39.04 4.42
N ALA A 492 -13.10 39.60 5.62
CA ALA A 492 -14.30 39.34 6.43
C ALA A 492 -15.57 39.90 5.78
N GLU A 493 -15.52 41.10 5.19
CA GLU A 493 -16.63 41.70 4.43
C GLU A 493 -17.06 40.80 3.26
N ILE A 494 -16.09 40.25 2.53
CA ILE A 494 -16.34 39.30 1.43
C ILE A 494 -16.85 37.95 1.97
N ALA A 495 -16.30 37.45 3.07
CA ALA A 495 -16.78 36.21 3.70
C ALA A 495 -18.24 36.35 4.16
N ALA A 496 -18.63 37.48 4.72
CA ALA A 496 -20.01 37.78 5.08
C ALA A 496 -20.93 37.79 3.85
N TRP A 497 -20.50 38.34 2.72
CA TRP A 497 -21.24 38.30 1.47
C TRP A 497 -21.48 36.87 0.95
N HIS A 498 -20.52 35.96 1.16
CA HIS A 498 -20.63 34.57 0.79
C HIS A 498 -21.30 33.69 1.86
N SER A 499 -22.22 34.26 2.64
CA SER A 499 -22.99 33.57 3.66
C SER A 499 -24.48 33.92 3.58
N ALA A 500 -25.29 33.26 4.40
CA ALA A 500 -26.68 33.61 4.56
C ALA A 500 -26.90 35.04 5.12
N ALA A 501 -25.88 35.64 5.73
CA ALA A 501 -25.89 37.01 6.25
C ALA A 501 -25.61 38.09 5.20
N LYS A 502 -25.56 37.79 3.90
CA LYS A 502 -25.20 38.71 2.80
C LYS A 502 -26.06 40.00 2.68
N HIS A 503 -27.26 39.99 3.24
CA HIS A 503 -28.19 41.12 3.22
C HIS A 503 -28.29 41.85 4.58
N SER A 504 -27.51 41.47 5.57
CA SER A 504 -27.48 42.12 6.88
C SER A 504 -26.72 43.46 6.80
N GLU A 505 -27.15 44.45 7.58
CA GLU A 505 -26.39 45.71 7.71
C GLU A 505 -25.01 45.49 8.34
N LEU A 506 -24.97 44.58 9.33
CA LEU A 506 -23.74 44.14 10.00
C LEU A 506 -23.83 42.63 10.21
N ALA A 507 -22.74 41.93 9.87
CA ALA A 507 -22.61 40.50 10.06
C ALA A 507 -21.39 40.17 10.94
N PRO A 508 -21.55 39.32 11.97
CA PRO A 508 -20.42 38.82 12.75
C PRO A 508 -19.64 37.77 11.92
N VAL A 509 -18.35 37.98 11.77
CA VAL A 509 -17.46 37.06 11.09
C VAL A 509 -16.37 36.57 12.04
N ILE A 510 -16.26 35.28 12.21
CA ILE A 510 -15.17 34.64 12.96
C ILE A 510 -13.89 34.72 12.14
N CYS A 511 -12.82 35.14 12.80
CA CYS A 511 -11.47 35.19 12.27
C CYS A 511 -10.54 34.43 13.22
N THR A 512 -9.80 33.45 12.71
CA THR A 512 -8.82 32.69 13.49
C THR A 512 -7.75 32.09 12.59
N GLN A 513 -6.61 31.68 13.19
CA GLN A 513 -5.62 30.90 12.44
C GLN A 513 -6.05 29.44 12.32
N LYS A 514 -5.75 28.83 11.20
CA LYS A 514 -6.12 27.42 10.91
C LYS A 514 -5.64 26.45 11.99
N LYS A 515 -4.51 26.70 12.65
CA LYS A 515 -4.00 25.84 13.73
C LYS A 515 -4.94 25.69 14.93
N TYR A 516 -5.89 26.62 15.12
CA TYR A 516 -6.90 26.58 16.18
C TYR A 516 -8.22 25.94 15.75
N LEU A 517 -8.24 25.29 14.58
CA LEU A 517 -9.40 24.59 14.05
C LEU A 517 -9.18 23.07 14.13
N LYS A 518 -10.17 22.37 14.65
CA LYS A 518 -10.28 20.91 14.63
C LYS A 518 -11.47 20.47 13.79
N LYS A 519 -11.32 19.34 13.09
CA LYS A 519 -12.39 18.76 12.30
C LYS A 519 -13.44 18.14 13.23
N ASP A 520 -14.71 18.52 13.07
CA ASP A 520 -15.81 17.82 13.71
C ASP A 520 -16.03 16.46 13.02
N ARG A 521 -15.83 15.39 13.79
CA ARG A 521 -16.01 14.01 13.28
C ARG A 521 -17.47 13.59 13.16
N LYS A 522 -18.38 14.31 13.84
CA LYS A 522 -19.81 13.97 13.88
C LYS A 522 -20.59 14.61 12.73
N THR A 523 -20.16 15.77 12.27
CA THR A 523 -20.89 16.54 11.25
C THR A 523 -19.94 16.98 10.13
N PRO A 524 -20.00 16.35 8.93
CA PRO A 524 -19.16 16.74 7.80
C PRO A 524 -19.34 18.21 7.42
N GLY A 525 -18.25 18.95 7.32
CA GLY A 525 -18.25 20.37 6.97
C GLY A 525 -18.26 21.32 8.17
N ASN A 526 -18.46 20.85 9.40
CA ASN A 526 -18.34 21.65 10.61
C ASN A 526 -16.92 21.64 11.16
N VAL A 527 -16.57 22.73 11.87
CA VAL A 527 -15.27 22.91 12.52
C VAL A 527 -15.45 23.22 14.00
N ILE A 528 -14.57 22.67 14.83
CA ILE A 528 -14.45 23.02 16.26
C ILE A 528 -13.38 24.11 16.34
N ILE A 529 -13.70 25.22 16.98
CA ILE A 529 -12.84 26.41 17.06
C ILE A 529 -12.33 26.54 18.50
N GLU A 530 -11.02 26.53 18.70
CA GLU A 530 -10.40 26.65 20.03
C GLU A 530 -10.13 28.10 20.44
N ARG A 531 -9.87 28.97 19.46
CA ARG A 531 -9.68 30.42 19.65
C ARG A 531 -10.32 31.16 18.49
N GLU A 532 -11.10 32.19 18.79
CA GLU A 532 -11.74 33.03 17.77
C GLU A 532 -11.65 34.51 18.14
N GLN A 533 -11.59 35.35 17.10
CA GLN A 533 -11.87 36.76 17.16
C GLN A 533 -13.09 37.01 16.28
N VAL A 534 -14.03 37.84 16.73
CA VAL A 534 -15.23 38.17 15.94
C VAL A 534 -15.12 39.60 15.44
N LEU A 535 -15.27 39.77 14.13
CA LEU A 535 -15.29 41.05 13.45
C LEU A 535 -16.72 41.37 13.03
N MET A 536 -17.22 42.55 13.40
CA MET A 536 -18.50 43.08 12.90
C MET A 536 -18.24 43.83 11.59
N VAL A 537 -18.75 43.32 10.48
CA VAL A 537 -18.48 43.85 9.15
C VAL A 537 -19.77 43.99 8.34
N LYS A 538 -19.83 44.96 7.44
CA LYS A 538 -20.87 45.09 6.43
C LYS A 538 -20.53 44.13 5.27
N PRO A 539 -21.47 43.26 4.84
CA PRO A 539 -21.21 42.39 3.68
C PRO A 539 -21.01 43.22 2.41
N ILE A 540 -19.91 42.99 1.71
CA ILE A 540 -19.58 43.71 0.48
C ILE A 540 -19.31 42.68 -0.62
N LYS A 541 -19.97 42.89 -1.77
CA LYS A 541 -19.70 42.15 -2.99
C LYS A 541 -18.30 42.53 -3.50
N GLU A 542 -17.59 41.58 -4.10
CA GLU A 542 -16.27 41.79 -4.71
C GLU A 542 -16.14 43.08 -5.48
#